data_1ef12d6948f7e7cae4703df92fad01ae
#
_entry.id   1ef12d6948f7e7cae4703df92fad01ae
#
_cell.length_a   1.000
_cell.length_b   1.000
_cell.length_c   1.000
_cell.angle_alpha   90.00
_cell.angle_beta   90.00
_cell.angle_gamma   90.00
#
_symmetry.space_group_name_H-M   'P 1'
#
loop_
_entity.id
_entity.type
_entity.pdbx_description
1 polymer ?
#
loop_
_entity_poly.entity_id
_entity_poly.type
_entity_poly.pdbx_seq_one_letter_code
_entity_poly.pdbx_strand_id
1 'polypeptide(L)'
;LKSIVVLSPDTVPLLLKKDAPSEIEINNRRHSIKDKCTRSTAIGIRAWNIARVLASYPDLSVTLLIPDVNFPGRDNIDFERISFDIQPYNLEAASWNWSEELDRKIINRGFNFVVIPSVLGVGFLNCSVLPNNINVILDGYVPVLAELPCSLIGQSNISKKIFWNRFIEQYMALLKRANCILYANDMQLPYYEGQLFSIGKLDWKAYQFSTLLKVPYGIDINVPLEKTQRKSDNLNLLWYGPVFAWYFPEKLIEIATEIPNLHIDFVALAHPRYSKSYFSFFRKFFSNDMRHNISVIEEYQDNRFDIYKDYDAGILLSRDWIEEKYSVRGRILDMISNKLPVITNSANPLFREFREISDSIYPVSLSTLSEDLSNLIKRKSELKVSDESLSYIQRKIGWDKAIYPLLDYVRNFS
;
A
#
# COMPACT_ATOMS: atom_id res chain seq x y z
N LEU A 1 7.25 -30.15 -3.55
CA LEU A 1 6.88 -28.83 -3.02
C LEU A 1 7.57 -27.73 -3.81
N LYS A 2 6.81 -26.81 -4.39
CA LYS A 2 7.40 -25.60 -4.98
C LYS A 2 7.73 -24.62 -3.87
N SER A 3 8.94 -24.09 -3.85
CA SER A 3 9.41 -23.14 -2.84
C SER A 3 9.36 -21.72 -3.37
N ILE A 4 8.76 -20.83 -2.56
CA ILE A 4 8.50 -19.44 -2.93
C ILE A 4 9.06 -18.53 -1.85
N VAL A 5 9.77 -17.50 -2.25
CA VAL A 5 10.13 -16.40 -1.36
C VAL A 5 9.39 -15.13 -1.77
N VAL A 6 8.76 -14.48 -0.80
CA VAL A 6 8.11 -13.18 -0.96
C VAL A 6 8.94 -12.14 -0.22
N LEU A 7 9.29 -11.06 -0.89
CA LEU A 7 10.04 -9.95 -0.29
C LEU A 7 9.09 -8.84 0.16
N SER A 8 9.29 -8.34 1.38
CA SER A 8 8.68 -7.09 1.83
C SER A 8 9.77 -6.06 2.09
N PRO A 9 9.67 -4.85 1.52
CA PRO A 9 10.61 -3.76 1.83
C PRO A 9 10.25 -3.03 3.11
N ASP A 10 9.13 -3.38 3.73
CA ASP A 10 8.48 -2.60 4.76
C ASP A 10 7.90 -3.46 5.87
N THR A 11 7.34 -2.79 6.88
CA THR A 11 6.66 -3.42 8.01
C THR A 11 5.42 -4.18 7.53
N VAL A 12 5.31 -5.42 8.00
CA VAL A 12 4.18 -6.33 7.74
C VAL A 12 3.32 -6.48 9.01
N PRO A 13 2.06 -6.93 8.91
CA PRO A 13 1.18 -7.13 10.07
C PRO A 13 1.54 -8.42 10.83
N LEU A 14 2.67 -8.40 11.55
CA LEU A 14 3.15 -9.55 12.32
C LEU A 14 2.17 -9.90 13.45
N LEU A 15 1.92 -11.18 13.62
CA LEU A 15 1.20 -11.72 14.77
C LEU A 15 2.20 -11.98 15.89
N LEU A 16 2.11 -11.23 16.99
CA LEU A 16 2.96 -11.37 18.14
C LEU A 16 2.33 -12.30 19.18
N LYS A 17 3.18 -13.01 19.94
CA LYS A 17 2.73 -13.76 21.13
C LYS A 17 2.16 -12.80 22.18
N LYS A 18 1.24 -13.31 23.01
CA LYS A 18 0.60 -12.51 24.06
C LYS A 18 1.59 -12.04 25.14
N ASP A 19 2.63 -12.82 25.36
CA ASP A 19 3.71 -12.57 26.33
C ASP A 19 4.94 -11.90 25.71
N ALA A 20 4.86 -11.49 24.46
CA ALA A 20 5.96 -10.76 23.82
C ALA A 20 6.29 -9.47 24.61
N PRO A 21 7.59 -9.14 24.83
CA PRO A 21 7.97 -7.97 25.58
C PRO A 21 7.48 -6.69 24.91
N SER A 22 7.21 -5.66 25.70
CA SER A 22 6.78 -4.34 25.17
C SER A 22 7.88 -3.64 24.36
N GLU A 23 9.14 -3.93 24.68
CA GLU A 23 10.32 -3.35 24.03
C GLU A 23 11.29 -4.42 23.57
N ILE A 24 11.96 -4.17 22.46
CA ILE A 24 13.06 -4.96 21.93
C ILE A 24 14.26 -4.07 21.66
N GLU A 25 15.44 -4.65 21.73
CA GLU A 25 16.67 -3.98 21.33
C GLU A 25 17.06 -4.39 19.91
N ILE A 26 17.15 -3.38 19.03
CA ILE A 26 17.61 -3.55 17.64
C ILE A 26 18.73 -2.55 17.42
N ASN A 27 19.91 -3.01 16.99
CA ASN A 27 21.08 -2.17 16.72
C ASN A 27 21.42 -1.23 17.90
N ASN A 28 21.45 -1.78 19.14
CA ASN A 28 21.73 -1.07 20.39
C ASN A 28 20.73 0.09 20.70
N ARG A 29 19.52 0.02 20.18
CA ARG A 29 18.44 0.95 20.48
C ARG A 29 17.20 0.20 20.92
N ARG A 30 16.57 0.70 21.99
CA ARG A 30 15.28 0.18 22.44
C ARG A 30 14.17 0.68 21.53
N HIS A 31 13.31 -0.22 21.12
CA HIS A 31 12.16 0.04 20.29
C HIS A 31 10.93 -0.62 20.86
N SER A 32 9.82 0.08 20.86
CA SER A 32 8.53 -0.54 21.14
C SER A 32 8.26 -1.60 20.06
N ILE A 33 8.05 -2.84 20.46
CA ILE A 33 7.64 -3.94 19.57
C ILE A 33 6.36 -3.54 18.84
N LYS A 34 5.40 -3.00 19.60
CA LYS A 34 4.11 -2.57 19.08
C LYS A 34 4.27 -1.56 17.95
N ASP A 35 5.09 -0.53 18.13
CA ASP A 35 5.34 0.48 17.11
C ASP A 35 6.00 -0.07 15.85
N LYS A 36 6.82 -1.09 15.97
CA LYS A 36 7.53 -1.68 14.82
C LYS A 36 6.74 -2.73 14.06
N CYS A 37 5.89 -3.48 14.75
CA CYS A 37 5.19 -4.62 14.16
C CYS A 37 3.75 -4.31 13.76
N THR A 38 3.13 -3.25 14.29
CA THR A 38 1.73 -2.92 14.00
C THR A 38 1.57 -1.82 12.95
N ARG A 39 2.60 -1.01 12.69
CA ARG A 39 2.59 0.05 11.66
C ARG A 39 2.83 -0.51 10.25
N SER A 40 2.01 -1.47 9.84
CA SER A 40 2.16 -2.06 8.52
C SER A 40 1.83 -1.06 7.40
N THR A 41 2.66 -1.08 6.35
CA THR A 41 2.43 -0.29 5.15
C THR A 41 1.57 -1.06 4.15
N ALA A 42 0.98 -0.37 3.16
CA ALA A 42 0.19 -1.02 2.11
C ALA A 42 1.00 -2.10 1.37
N ILE A 43 2.30 -1.87 1.16
CA ILE A 43 3.20 -2.83 0.51
C ILE A 43 3.48 -4.02 1.43
N GLY A 44 3.71 -3.76 2.71
CA GLY A 44 3.90 -4.81 3.71
C GLY A 44 2.65 -5.68 3.89
N ILE A 45 1.47 -5.07 3.93
CA ILE A 45 0.18 -5.77 3.98
C ILE A 45 0.01 -6.66 2.74
N ARG A 46 0.36 -6.15 1.56
CA ARG A 46 0.27 -6.92 0.32
C ARG A 46 1.23 -8.11 0.32
N ALA A 47 2.50 -7.90 0.66
CA ALA A 47 3.49 -8.98 0.76
C ALA A 47 3.09 -10.06 1.76
N TRP A 48 2.58 -9.65 2.92
CA TRP A 48 2.03 -10.56 3.94
C TRP A 48 0.90 -11.42 3.39
N ASN A 49 -0.09 -10.80 2.73
CA ASN A 49 -1.23 -11.52 2.22
C ASN A 49 -0.89 -12.41 1.01
N ILE A 50 0.06 -12.01 0.16
CA ILE A 50 0.60 -12.91 -0.87
C ILE A 50 1.20 -14.16 -0.21
N ALA A 51 2.06 -13.99 0.81
CA ALA A 51 2.65 -15.13 1.52
C ALA A 51 1.57 -15.99 2.20
N ARG A 52 0.61 -15.38 2.88
CA ARG A 52 -0.49 -16.07 3.58
C ARG A 52 -1.34 -16.91 2.65
N VAL A 53 -1.80 -16.33 1.54
CA VAL A 53 -2.67 -17.05 0.60
C VAL A 53 -1.92 -18.16 -0.11
N LEU A 54 -0.68 -17.93 -0.54
CA LEU A 54 0.12 -19.00 -1.16
C LEU A 54 0.40 -20.13 -0.18
N ALA A 55 0.70 -19.83 1.09
CA ALA A 55 0.98 -20.83 2.12
C ALA A 55 -0.24 -21.62 2.60
N SER A 56 -1.46 -21.22 2.25
CA SER A 56 -2.66 -22.00 2.54
C SER A 56 -2.78 -23.26 1.66
N TYR A 57 -1.90 -23.42 0.68
CA TYR A 57 -1.86 -24.57 -0.23
C TYR A 57 -0.71 -25.51 0.16
N PRO A 58 -0.99 -26.78 0.43
CA PRO A 58 -0.01 -27.72 0.99
C PRO A 58 1.11 -28.12 0.01
N ASP A 59 0.93 -27.87 -1.27
CA ASP A 59 1.94 -28.09 -2.32
C ASP A 59 2.94 -26.95 -2.47
N LEU A 60 2.80 -25.87 -1.68
CA LEU A 60 3.69 -24.71 -1.69
C LEU A 60 4.41 -24.55 -0.35
N SER A 61 5.69 -24.24 -0.40
CA SER A 61 6.50 -23.83 0.76
C SER A 61 6.85 -22.35 0.63
N VAL A 62 6.39 -21.53 1.55
CA VAL A 62 6.49 -20.07 1.45
C VAL A 62 7.37 -19.50 2.56
N THR A 63 8.26 -18.61 2.20
CA THR A 63 9.08 -17.80 3.12
C THR A 63 8.84 -16.32 2.85
N LEU A 64 8.53 -15.54 3.86
CA LEU A 64 8.44 -14.09 3.80
C LEU A 64 9.74 -13.48 4.34
N LEU A 65 10.44 -12.70 3.52
CA LEU A 65 11.62 -11.93 3.95
C LEU A 65 11.21 -10.51 4.28
N ILE A 66 11.56 -10.05 5.48
CA ILE A 66 11.28 -8.70 5.97
C ILE A 66 12.56 -8.01 6.43
N PRO A 67 12.62 -6.66 6.43
CA PRO A 67 13.78 -5.94 6.97
C PRO A 67 14.07 -6.32 8.44
N ASP A 68 15.34 -6.51 8.77
CA ASP A 68 15.81 -6.82 10.13
C ASP A 68 15.38 -5.76 11.16
N VAL A 69 15.37 -4.49 10.75
CA VAL A 69 14.87 -3.37 11.57
C VAL A 69 13.38 -3.49 11.96
N ASN A 70 12.63 -4.35 11.29
CA ASN A 70 11.21 -4.62 11.54
C ASN A 70 10.98 -6.04 12.09
N PHE A 71 12.05 -6.79 12.34
CA PHE A 71 11.95 -8.16 12.83
C PHE A 71 12.11 -8.20 14.34
N PRO A 72 11.07 -8.61 15.11
CA PRO A 72 11.08 -8.55 16.57
C PRO A 72 11.86 -9.69 17.23
N GLY A 73 12.46 -10.57 16.44
CA GLY A 73 13.01 -11.85 16.92
C GLY A 73 11.98 -12.99 16.77
N ARG A 74 12.48 -14.18 16.44
CA ARG A 74 11.64 -15.35 16.15
C ARG A 74 10.78 -15.77 17.37
N ASP A 75 11.33 -15.64 18.56
CA ASP A 75 10.67 -16.05 19.82
C ASP A 75 9.42 -15.21 20.14
N ASN A 76 9.36 -14.00 19.61
CA ASN A 76 8.24 -13.07 19.83
C ASN A 76 7.11 -13.22 18.79
N ILE A 77 7.31 -13.99 17.71
CA ILE A 77 6.32 -14.21 16.67
C ILE A 77 5.47 -15.43 17.00
N ASP A 78 4.15 -15.29 16.82
CA ASP A 78 3.18 -16.37 17.02
C ASP A 78 3.08 -17.26 15.77
N PHE A 79 4.05 -18.15 15.61
CA PHE A 79 4.09 -19.07 14.47
C PHE A 79 2.99 -20.12 14.49
N GLU A 80 2.27 -20.33 15.60
CA GLU A 80 1.12 -21.25 15.64
C GLU A 80 -0.04 -20.73 14.78
N ARG A 81 -0.10 -19.41 14.58
CA ARG A 81 -1.13 -18.73 13.78
C ARG A 81 -0.66 -18.36 12.37
N ILE A 82 0.57 -18.73 11.99
CA ILE A 82 1.17 -18.37 10.70
C ILE A 82 1.59 -19.65 9.96
N SER A 83 1.12 -19.79 8.74
CA SER A 83 1.35 -20.99 7.91
C SER A 83 2.61 -20.93 7.04
N PHE A 84 3.46 -19.90 7.18
CA PHE A 84 4.68 -19.68 6.40
C PHE A 84 5.85 -19.27 7.29
N ASP A 85 7.07 -19.45 6.77
CA ASP A 85 8.29 -19.01 7.48
C ASP A 85 8.51 -17.50 7.30
N ILE A 86 9.05 -16.84 8.34
CA ILE A 86 9.41 -15.42 8.31
C ILE A 86 10.87 -15.27 8.71
N GLN A 87 11.61 -14.50 7.91
CA GLN A 87 13.03 -14.29 8.14
C GLN A 87 13.44 -12.85 7.90
N PRO A 88 14.42 -12.35 8.71
CA PRO A 88 14.98 -11.03 8.49
C PRO A 88 15.98 -11.02 7.34
N TYR A 89 16.13 -9.85 6.70
CA TYR A 89 17.28 -9.51 5.87
C TYR A 89 17.81 -8.12 6.27
N ASN A 90 19.11 -7.90 6.10
CA ASN A 90 19.72 -6.63 6.45
C ASN A 90 19.33 -5.54 5.44
N LEU A 91 18.57 -4.55 5.90
CA LEU A 91 18.13 -3.43 5.07
C LEU A 91 19.22 -2.37 4.88
N GLU A 92 20.12 -2.17 5.85
CA GLU A 92 21.20 -1.19 5.75
C GLU A 92 22.19 -1.60 4.65
N ALA A 93 22.49 -2.88 4.52
CA ALA A 93 23.25 -3.41 3.40
C ALA A 93 22.49 -3.28 2.06
N ALA A 94 21.17 -3.26 2.10
CA ALA A 94 20.30 -3.09 0.93
C ALA A 94 20.11 -1.62 0.52
N SER A 95 20.47 -0.67 1.37
CA SER A 95 20.08 0.73 1.18
C SER A 95 20.88 1.51 0.14
N TRP A 96 21.21 1.03 -1.01
CA TRP A 96 21.87 1.72 -2.15
C TRP A 96 22.99 0.93 -2.82
N ASN A 97 23.33 -0.21 -2.27
CA ASN A 97 24.23 -1.16 -2.91
C ASN A 97 23.52 -2.52 -3.01
N TRP A 98 23.83 -3.29 -4.01
CA TRP A 98 23.36 -4.67 -4.13
C TRP A 98 23.52 -5.40 -2.79
N SER A 99 22.44 -5.96 -2.28
CA SER A 99 22.53 -6.79 -1.09
C SER A 99 22.99 -8.19 -1.48
N GLU A 100 24.29 -8.41 -1.52
CA GLU A 100 24.83 -9.77 -1.71
C GLU A 100 24.32 -10.78 -0.67
N GLU A 101 23.95 -10.29 0.51
CA GLU A 101 23.36 -11.15 1.54
C GLU A 101 21.96 -11.62 1.14
N LEU A 102 21.13 -10.72 0.59
CA LEU A 102 19.79 -11.07 0.12
C LEU A 102 19.86 -12.02 -1.07
N ASP A 103 20.75 -11.77 -2.03
CA ASP A 103 20.98 -12.64 -3.17
C ASP A 103 21.42 -14.05 -2.70
N ARG A 104 22.38 -14.12 -1.77
CA ARG A 104 22.85 -15.39 -1.20
C ARG A 104 21.73 -16.12 -0.43
N LYS A 105 20.90 -15.42 0.31
CA LYS A 105 19.74 -16.05 1.00
C LYS A 105 18.79 -16.70 0.01
N ILE A 106 18.53 -16.04 -1.13
CA ILE A 106 17.62 -16.57 -2.17
C ILE A 106 18.28 -17.76 -2.89
N ILE A 107 19.54 -17.61 -3.31
CA ILE A 107 20.25 -18.64 -4.08
C ILE A 107 20.51 -19.89 -3.24
N ASN A 108 21.05 -19.75 -2.02
CA ASN A 108 21.46 -20.88 -1.19
C ASN A 108 20.28 -21.75 -0.71
N ARG A 109 19.07 -21.22 -0.71
CA ARG A 109 17.88 -21.98 -0.32
C ARG A 109 17.17 -22.68 -1.47
N GLY A 110 17.60 -22.43 -2.70
CA GLY A 110 17.04 -23.09 -3.87
C GLY A 110 15.55 -22.80 -4.10
N PHE A 111 15.10 -21.58 -3.88
CA PHE A 111 13.72 -21.20 -4.19
C PHE A 111 13.42 -21.33 -5.68
N ASN A 112 12.22 -21.82 -6.00
CA ASN A 112 11.74 -21.89 -7.39
C ASN A 112 11.24 -20.53 -7.87
N PHE A 113 10.64 -19.75 -6.96
CA PHE A 113 10.03 -18.46 -7.25
C PHE A 113 10.48 -17.39 -6.25
N VAL A 114 10.67 -16.18 -6.76
CA VAL A 114 10.88 -14.98 -5.93
C VAL A 114 9.90 -13.89 -6.34
N VAL A 115 9.10 -13.39 -5.40
CA VAL A 115 8.19 -12.26 -5.59
C VAL A 115 8.85 -11.00 -5.07
N ILE A 116 9.10 -10.04 -5.97
CA ILE A 116 9.85 -8.82 -5.69
C ILE A 116 8.95 -7.61 -5.91
N PRO A 117 8.65 -6.78 -4.90
CA PRO A 117 7.89 -5.54 -5.11
C PRO A 117 8.69 -4.51 -5.91
N SER A 118 7.99 -3.79 -6.78
CA SER A 118 8.58 -2.78 -7.68
C SER A 118 9.04 -1.50 -6.98
N VAL A 119 8.78 -1.37 -5.69
CA VAL A 119 9.05 -0.15 -4.91
C VAL A 119 10.49 0.02 -4.51
N LEU A 120 10.84 1.27 -4.27
CA LEU A 120 12.10 1.72 -3.72
C LEU A 120 12.53 0.92 -2.49
N GLY A 121 13.72 0.39 -2.50
CA GLY A 121 14.34 -0.31 -1.38
C GLY A 121 14.54 -1.82 -1.59
N VAL A 122 13.79 -2.44 -2.50
CA VAL A 122 13.95 -3.87 -2.83
C VAL A 122 14.45 -4.09 -4.26
N GLY A 123 14.43 -3.07 -5.10
CA GLY A 123 15.11 -3.05 -6.40
C GLY A 123 16.63 -3.21 -6.31
N PHE A 124 17.14 -3.47 -5.10
CA PHE A 124 18.54 -3.69 -4.82
C PHE A 124 18.97 -5.16 -4.87
N LEU A 125 18.02 -6.05 -5.17
CA LEU A 125 18.36 -7.40 -5.53
C LEU A 125 19.10 -7.37 -6.87
N ASN A 126 20.33 -7.87 -6.90
CA ASN A 126 21.05 -8.02 -8.16
C ASN A 126 20.45 -9.16 -8.98
N CYS A 127 19.35 -8.86 -9.67
CA CYS A 127 18.64 -9.88 -10.44
C CYS A 127 19.51 -10.57 -11.49
N SER A 128 20.64 -9.98 -11.88
CA SER A 128 21.58 -10.58 -12.84
C SER A 128 22.36 -11.76 -12.26
N VAL A 129 22.49 -11.85 -10.93
CA VAL A 129 23.17 -13.00 -10.28
C VAL A 129 22.21 -14.13 -9.91
N LEU A 130 20.90 -13.89 -9.99
CA LEU A 130 19.92 -14.95 -9.74
C LEU A 130 19.99 -16.00 -10.85
N PRO A 131 20.13 -17.28 -10.52
CA PRO A 131 20.13 -18.38 -11.49
C PRO A 131 18.89 -18.35 -12.39
N ASN A 132 19.05 -18.75 -13.65
CA ASN A 132 17.96 -18.72 -14.63
C ASN A 132 16.79 -19.66 -14.29
N ASN A 133 17.03 -20.68 -13.47
CA ASN A 133 16.01 -21.59 -12.98
C ASN A 133 15.14 -20.99 -11.87
N ILE A 134 15.48 -19.82 -11.33
CA ILE A 134 14.61 -19.08 -10.40
C ILE A 134 13.65 -18.23 -11.20
N ASN A 135 12.36 -18.43 -10.97
CA ASN A 135 11.31 -17.62 -11.59
C ASN A 135 11.13 -16.30 -10.82
N VAL A 136 11.43 -15.20 -11.47
CA VAL A 136 11.30 -13.84 -10.88
C VAL A 136 9.94 -13.25 -11.21
N ILE A 137 9.17 -12.97 -10.20
CA ILE A 137 7.85 -12.34 -10.27
C ILE A 137 7.97 -10.91 -9.74
N LEU A 138 7.81 -9.93 -10.61
CA LEU A 138 7.78 -8.52 -10.22
C LEU A 138 6.38 -8.15 -9.75
N ASP A 139 6.21 -7.80 -8.48
CA ASP A 139 4.96 -7.22 -7.98
C ASP A 139 4.89 -5.73 -8.33
N GLY A 140 4.28 -5.45 -9.47
CA GLY A 140 4.13 -4.11 -10.05
C GLY A 140 2.92 -3.33 -9.51
N TYR A 141 2.36 -3.71 -8.38
CA TYR A 141 1.26 -3.02 -7.72
C TYR A 141 1.46 -1.50 -7.62
N VAL A 142 2.69 -1.07 -7.30
CA VAL A 142 3.07 0.35 -7.28
C VAL A 142 3.62 0.75 -8.64
N PRO A 143 3.02 1.73 -9.34
CA PRO A 143 3.52 2.25 -10.61
C PRO A 143 4.73 3.17 -10.38
N VAL A 144 5.86 2.57 -10.09
CA VAL A 144 7.06 3.23 -9.52
C VAL A 144 7.52 4.45 -10.31
N LEU A 145 7.54 4.37 -11.66
CA LEU A 145 7.97 5.50 -12.49
C LEU A 145 7.00 6.68 -12.45
N ALA A 146 5.74 6.43 -12.11
CA ALA A 146 4.75 7.49 -11.92
C ALA A 146 4.83 8.10 -10.49
N GLU A 147 5.15 7.29 -9.47
CA GLU A 147 5.27 7.75 -8.07
C GLU A 147 6.62 8.41 -7.75
N LEU A 148 7.69 7.94 -8.38
CA LEU A 148 9.05 8.37 -8.08
C LEU A 148 9.26 9.89 -8.18
N PRO A 149 8.80 10.60 -9.22
CA PRO A 149 8.92 12.06 -9.30
C PRO A 149 8.30 12.77 -8.10
N CYS A 150 7.17 12.26 -7.62
CA CYS A 150 6.45 12.82 -6.47
C CYS A 150 7.22 12.61 -5.16
N SER A 151 7.90 11.49 -5.00
CA SER A 151 8.69 11.17 -3.79
C SER A 151 9.98 12.01 -3.68
N LEU A 152 10.44 12.59 -4.79
CA LEU A 152 11.65 13.42 -4.85
C LEU A 152 11.41 14.91 -4.57
N ILE A 153 10.16 15.31 -4.33
CA ILE A 153 9.83 16.70 -4.01
C ILE A 153 10.58 17.13 -2.73
N GLY A 154 11.19 18.31 -2.76
CA GLY A 154 11.96 18.85 -1.65
C GLY A 154 13.44 18.45 -1.61
N GLN A 155 13.91 17.55 -2.47
CA GLN A 155 15.33 17.19 -2.58
C GLN A 155 16.08 18.13 -3.53
N SER A 156 17.43 18.21 -3.39
CA SER A 156 18.25 18.96 -4.33
C SER A 156 18.24 18.34 -5.73
N ASN A 157 18.43 19.15 -6.78
CA ASN A 157 18.44 18.66 -8.16
C ASN A 157 19.55 17.63 -8.43
N ILE A 158 20.71 17.79 -7.80
CA ILE A 158 21.82 16.85 -7.93
C ILE A 158 21.46 15.51 -7.30
N SER A 159 20.93 15.52 -6.07
CA SER A 159 20.50 14.30 -5.37
C SER A 159 19.39 13.59 -6.15
N LYS A 160 18.41 14.33 -6.70
CA LYS A 160 17.35 13.79 -7.55
C LYS A 160 17.91 13.08 -8.76
N LYS A 161 18.85 13.71 -9.48
CA LYS A 161 19.44 13.15 -10.70
C LYS A 161 20.23 11.86 -10.43
N ILE A 162 21.06 11.84 -9.38
CA ILE A 162 21.84 10.67 -8.99
C ILE A 162 20.92 9.52 -8.61
N PHE A 163 19.93 9.83 -7.77
CA PHE A 163 18.95 8.83 -7.34
C PHE A 163 18.14 8.27 -8.51
N TRP A 164 17.62 9.15 -9.38
CA TRP A 164 16.83 8.76 -10.54
C TRP A 164 17.60 7.83 -11.46
N ASN A 165 18.82 8.18 -11.83
CA ASN A 165 19.62 7.38 -12.75
C ASN A 165 19.89 5.97 -12.20
N ARG A 166 20.31 5.87 -10.93
CA ARG A 166 20.54 4.57 -10.28
C ARG A 166 19.27 3.74 -10.19
N PHE A 167 18.18 4.37 -9.80
CA PHE A 167 16.90 3.70 -9.67
C PHE A 167 16.40 3.14 -11.01
N ILE A 168 16.43 3.96 -12.07
CA ILE A 168 16.00 3.54 -13.41
C ILE A 168 16.83 2.35 -13.90
N GLU A 169 18.15 2.40 -13.73
CA GLU A 169 19.04 1.33 -14.14
C GLU A 169 18.68 0.00 -13.46
N GLN A 170 18.51 0.02 -12.15
CA GLN A 170 18.14 -1.16 -11.37
C GLN A 170 16.74 -1.67 -11.69
N TYR A 171 15.77 -0.75 -11.83
CA TYR A 171 14.41 -1.09 -12.18
C TYR A 171 14.33 -1.73 -13.58
N MET A 172 15.06 -1.20 -14.56
CA MET A 172 15.13 -1.79 -15.91
C MET A 172 15.79 -3.18 -15.90
N ALA A 173 16.82 -3.39 -15.07
CA ALA A 173 17.41 -4.71 -14.90
C ALA A 173 16.40 -5.71 -14.31
N LEU A 174 15.61 -5.29 -13.32
CA LEU A 174 14.54 -6.09 -12.73
C LEU A 174 13.44 -6.42 -13.75
N LEU A 175 12.98 -5.43 -14.52
CA LEU A 175 12.01 -5.65 -15.62
C LEU A 175 12.52 -6.65 -16.65
N LYS A 176 13.80 -6.54 -17.05
CA LYS A 176 14.42 -7.47 -18.00
C LYS A 176 14.46 -8.90 -17.42
N ARG A 177 14.73 -9.04 -16.13
CA ARG A 177 14.86 -10.35 -15.48
C ARG A 177 13.51 -10.99 -15.13
N ALA A 178 12.48 -10.18 -14.86
CA ALA A 178 11.18 -10.70 -14.42
C ALA A 178 10.57 -11.67 -15.44
N ASN A 179 10.15 -12.83 -15.00
CA ASN A 179 9.40 -13.80 -15.80
C ASN A 179 7.90 -13.47 -15.84
N CYS A 180 7.41 -12.83 -14.77
CA CYS A 180 6.03 -12.43 -14.63
C CYS A 180 5.96 -11.06 -13.95
N ILE A 181 5.01 -10.22 -14.35
CA ILE A 181 4.71 -8.94 -13.72
C ILE A 181 3.26 -8.94 -13.23
N LEU A 182 3.07 -8.65 -11.95
CA LEU A 182 1.75 -8.48 -11.38
C LEU A 182 1.35 -7.01 -11.51
N TYR A 183 0.17 -6.74 -12.03
CA TYR A 183 -0.41 -5.40 -12.08
C TYR A 183 -1.75 -5.37 -11.35
N ALA A 184 -2.13 -4.22 -10.79
CA ALA A 184 -3.24 -4.16 -9.85
C ALA A 184 -4.57 -3.68 -10.48
N ASN A 185 -4.54 -2.93 -11.56
CA ASN A 185 -5.73 -2.41 -12.24
C ASN A 185 -5.49 -2.30 -13.76
N ASP A 186 -6.57 -2.16 -14.51
CA ASP A 186 -6.52 -2.19 -15.98
C ASP A 186 -5.73 -1.02 -16.59
N MET A 187 -5.57 0.10 -15.88
CA MET A 187 -4.73 1.21 -16.34
C MET A 187 -3.24 0.91 -16.25
N GLN A 188 -2.85 -0.02 -15.36
CA GLN A 188 -1.45 -0.44 -15.25
C GLN A 188 -1.04 -1.41 -16.37
N LEU A 189 -1.97 -2.10 -17.02
CA LEU A 189 -1.65 -3.02 -18.10
C LEU A 189 -0.89 -2.29 -19.22
N PRO A 190 -1.44 -1.26 -19.91
CA PRO A 190 -0.72 -0.55 -20.95
C PRO A 190 0.55 0.16 -20.46
N TYR A 191 0.60 0.53 -19.17
CA TYR A 191 1.78 1.10 -18.55
C TYR A 191 2.95 0.09 -18.54
N TYR A 192 2.72 -1.17 -18.15
CA TYR A 192 3.74 -2.21 -18.16
C TYR A 192 4.04 -2.71 -19.59
N GLU A 193 3.05 -2.84 -20.45
CA GLU A 193 3.24 -3.19 -21.85
C GLU A 193 4.22 -2.22 -22.52
N GLY A 194 3.99 -0.90 -22.38
CA GLY A 194 4.87 0.12 -22.94
C GLY A 194 6.32 0.01 -22.45
N GLN A 195 6.52 -0.32 -21.17
CA GLN A 195 7.86 -0.53 -20.61
C GLN A 195 8.53 -1.79 -21.17
N LEU A 196 7.79 -2.89 -21.30
CA LEU A 196 8.30 -4.15 -21.85
C LEU A 196 8.65 -4.02 -23.34
N PHE A 197 7.86 -3.28 -24.12
CA PHE A 197 8.18 -2.93 -25.50
C PHE A 197 9.48 -2.11 -25.57
N SER A 198 9.63 -1.10 -24.73
CA SER A 198 10.80 -0.20 -24.75
C SER A 198 12.12 -0.90 -24.45
N ILE A 199 12.08 -2.00 -23.69
CA ILE A 199 13.28 -2.82 -23.37
C ILE A 199 13.44 -4.04 -24.26
N GLY A 200 12.62 -4.19 -25.31
CA GLY A 200 12.67 -5.29 -26.28
C GLY A 200 12.26 -6.65 -25.71
N LYS A 201 11.52 -6.66 -24.59
CA LYS A 201 11.06 -7.92 -23.97
C LYS A 201 9.72 -8.40 -24.54
N LEU A 202 8.96 -7.50 -25.10
CA LEU A 202 7.80 -7.80 -25.96
C LEU A 202 8.22 -7.54 -27.38
N ASP A 203 8.22 -8.56 -28.20
CA ASP A 203 8.41 -8.43 -29.65
C ASP A 203 7.11 -8.72 -30.40
N TRP A 204 7.07 -8.35 -31.67
CA TRP A 204 5.91 -8.55 -32.51
C TRP A 204 5.55 -10.02 -32.77
N LYS A 205 6.45 -10.95 -32.42
CA LYS A 205 6.23 -12.41 -32.51
C LYS A 205 5.64 -12.99 -31.23
N ALA A 206 5.88 -12.34 -30.10
CA ALA A 206 5.41 -12.79 -28.80
C ALA A 206 4.03 -12.23 -28.44
N TYR A 207 3.02 -12.54 -29.26
CA TYR A 207 1.63 -12.14 -28.98
C TYR A 207 1.02 -12.80 -27.72
N GLN A 208 1.74 -13.68 -27.05
CA GLN A 208 1.28 -14.31 -25.82
C GLN A 208 1.98 -13.69 -24.62
N PHE A 209 1.31 -12.72 -24.01
CA PHE A 209 1.71 -12.08 -22.76
C PHE A 209 1.46 -13.00 -21.55
N SER A 210 2.10 -14.15 -21.53
CA SER A 210 2.05 -15.03 -20.36
C SER A 210 2.68 -14.40 -19.11
N THR A 211 3.26 -13.20 -19.24
CA THR A 211 4.05 -12.51 -18.23
C THR A 211 3.35 -11.39 -17.48
N LEU A 212 2.11 -11.03 -17.86
CA LEU A 212 1.33 -9.97 -17.19
C LEU A 212 0.09 -10.57 -16.53
N LEU A 213 0.02 -10.50 -15.20
CA LEU A 213 -1.09 -11.02 -14.41
C LEU A 213 -1.78 -9.91 -13.64
N LYS A 214 -3.10 -9.80 -13.78
CA LYS A 214 -3.90 -8.90 -12.94
C LYS A 214 -4.04 -9.50 -11.54
N VAL A 215 -3.39 -8.87 -10.58
CA VAL A 215 -3.47 -9.22 -9.15
C VAL A 215 -3.84 -7.94 -8.40
N PRO A 216 -5.12 -7.66 -8.19
CA PRO A 216 -5.59 -6.46 -7.52
C PRO A 216 -5.01 -6.30 -6.10
N TYR A 217 -5.10 -5.11 -5.54
CA TYR A 217 -4.90 -4.93 -4.11
C TYR A 217 -6.11 -5.52 -3.39
N GLY A 218 -5.85 -6.50 -2.54
CA GLY A 218 -6.92 -7.18 -1.81
C GLY A 218 -7.37 -6.41 -0.57
N ILE A 219 -8.48 -6.83 -0.01
CA ILE A 219 -8.99 -6.36 1.28
C ILE A 219 -9.19 -7.53 2.23
N ASP A 220 -9.04 -7.25 3.52
CA ASP A 220 -9.50 -8.15 4.57
C ASP A 220 -10.99 -7.95 4.79
N ILE A 221 -11.70 -9.07 4.88
CA ILE A 221 -13.13 -9.06 5.19
C ILE A 221 -13.23 -9.10 6.72
N ASN A 222 -13.13 -7.93 7.33
CA ASN A 222 -13.43 -7.79 8.74
C ASN A 222 -14.93 -7.75 8.94
N VAL A 223 -15.42 -8.28 10.06
CA VAL A 223 -16.78 -8.03 10.49
C VAL A 223 -16.87 -6.53 10.82
N PRO A 224 -17.65 -5.74 10.08
CA PRO A 224 -17.72 -4.32 10.33
C PRO A 224 -18.19 -4.05 11.75
N LEU A 225 -17.51 -3.17 12.45
CA LEU A 225 -17.94 -2.69 13.75
C LEU A 225 -19.27 -1.93 13.60
N GLU A 226 -20.14 -2.03 14.59
CA GLU A 226 -21.35 -1.21 14.62
C GLU A 226 -20.93 0.28 14.69
N LYS A 227 -21.52 1.09 13.83
CA LYS A 227 -21.27 2.53 13.84
C LYS A 227 -21.72 3.15 15.13
N THR A 228 -20.91 3.98 15.72
CA THR A 228 -21.30 4.83 16.85
C THR A 228 -22.20 5.95 16.29
N GLN A 229 -23.48 5.92 16.58
CA GLN A 229 -24.39 7.00 16.17
C GLN A 229 -24.04 8.27 16.96
N ARG A 230 -23.21 9.12 16.39
CA ARG A 230 -23.03 10.49 16.91
C ARG A 230 -24.25 11.32 16.49
N LYS A 231 -25.08 11.71 17.46
CA LYS A 231 -26.15 12.71 17.26
C LYS A 231 -25.49 14.10 17.17
N SER A 232 -24.94 14.45 16.05
CA SER A 232 -24.34 15.74 15.77
C SER A 232 -24.84 16.24 14.43
N ASP A 233 -25.17 17.54 14.33
CA ASP A 233 -25.50 18.17 13.06
C ASP A 233 -24.29 18.36 12.16
N ASN A 234 -23.08 18.18 12.71
CA ASN A 234 -21.82 18.28 11.97
C ASN A 234 -21.58 17.04 11.11
N LEU A 235 -21.05 17.25 9.93
CA LEU A 235 -20.44 16.22 9.10
C LEU A 235 -19.02 15.97 9.60
N ASN A 236 -18.78 14.78 10.19
CA ASN A 236 -17.48 14.40 10.74
C ASN A 236 -16.72 13.56 9.72
N LEU A 237 -15.63 14.09 9.20
CA LEU A 237 -14.81 13.45 8.19
C LEU A 237 -13.50 12.95 8.77
N LEU A 238 -13.03 11.82 8.25
CA LEU A 238 -11.74 11.24 8.59
C LEU A 238 -10.79 11.32 7.41
N TRP A 239 -9.65 11.97 7.60
CA TRP A 239 -8.46 11.74 6.80
C TRP A 239 -7.55 10.77 7.54
N TYR A 240 -7.26 9.59 6.97
CA TYR A 240 -6.44 8.57 7.63
C TYR A 240 -5.21 8.19 6.83
N GLY A 241 -4.04 8.17 7.51
CA GLY A 241 -2.79 7.58 7.04
C GLY A 241 -1.71 8.58 6.62
N PRO A 242 -0.58 8.13 6.07
CA PRO A 242 0.56 8.98 5.72
C PRO A 242 0.17 10.09 4.74
N VAL A 243 0.77 11.27 4.96
CA VAL A 243 0.61 12.41 4.05
C VAL A 243 1.71 12.37 3.01
N PHE A 244 1.33 12.12 1.77
CA PHE A 244 2.23 12.11 0.62
C PHE A 244 1.99 13.34 -0.26
N ALA A 245 2.98 13.71 -1.07
CA ALA A 245 2.93 14.90 -1.91
C ALA A 245 1.86 14.85 -3.02
N TRP A 246 1.38 13.67 -3.41
CA TRP A 246 0.31 13.51 -4.39
C TRP A 246 -1.10 13.69 -3.81
N TYR A 247 -1.24 13.77 -2.49
CA TYR A 247 -2.48 14.16 -1.86
C TYR A 247 -2.62 15.67 -1.77
N PHE A 248 -3.82 16.17 -1.50
CA PHE A 248 -4.11 17.59 -1.43
C PHE A 248 -4.81 17.98 -0.12
N PRO A 249 -4.21 17.67 1.05
CA PRO A 249 -4.82 17.98 2.34
C PRO A 249 -4.94 19.49 2.59
N GLU A 250 -4.03 20.31 2.04
CA GLU A 250 -4.04 21.78 2.21
C GLU A 250 -5.37 22.38 1.74
N LYS A 251 -5.92 21.86 0.64
CA LYS A 251 -7.20 22.33 0.11
C LYS A 251 -8.36 22.04 1.07
N LEU A 252 -8.30 20.90 1.76
CA LEU A 252 -9.30 20.58 2.80
C LEU A 252 -9.20 21.52 3.99
N ILE A 253 -7.97 21.84 4.42
CA ILE A 253 -7.73 22.76 5.55
C ILE A 253 -8.28 24.17 5.22
N GLU A 254 -8.01 24.67 4.00
CA GLU A 254 -8.52 25.96 3.54
C GLU A 254 -10.05 26.01 3.61
N ILE A 255 -10.72 25.00 3.03
CA ILE A 255 -12.18 24.99 2.90
C ILE A 255 -12.88 24.67 4.22
N ALA A 256 -12.33 23.78 5.03
CA ALA A 256 -12.96 23.37 6.29
C ALA A 256 -13.20 24.56 7.23
N THR A 257 -12.42 25.64 7.10
CA THR A 257 -12.60 26.84 7.92
C THR A 257 -13.77 27.73 7.48
N GLU A 258 -14.22 27.55 6.26
CA GLU A 258 -15.28 28.36 5.65
C GLU A 258 -16.65 27.68 5.74
N ILE A 259 -16.67 26.36 6.04
CA ILE A 259 -17.92 25.59 6.04
C ILE A 259 -18.39 25.33 7.46
N PRO A 260 -19.52 25.95 7.88
CA PRO A 260 -20.17 25.61 9.15
C PRO A 260 -20.57 24.13 9.18
N ASN A 261 -20.56 23.53 10.36
CA ASN A 261 -20.96 22.13 10.57
C ASN A 261 -20.13 21.10 9.80
N LEU A 262 -18.90 21.43 9.39
CA LEU A 262 -17.90 20.48 8.90
C LEU A 262 -16.82 20.29 9.98
N HIS A 263 -16.51 19.04 10.32
CA HIS A 263 -15.38 18.69 11.18
C HIS A 263 -14.50 17.65 10.48
N ILE A 264 -13.17 17.86 10.50
CA ILE A 264 -12.22 16.97 9.87
C ILE A 264 -11.12 16.58 10.86
N ASP A 265 -11.01 15.29 11.12
CA ASP A 265 -9.88 14.73 11.86
C ASP A 265 -8.84 14.19 10.90
N PHE A 266 -7.63 14.74 10.98
CA PHE A 266 -6.46 14.23 10.29
C PHE A 266 -5.70 13.27 11.21
N VAL A 267 -5.92 11.98 11.04
CA VAL A 267 -5.05 10.95 11.62
C VAL A 267 -3.86 10.80 10.68
N ALA A 268 -2.95 11.76 10.79
CA ALA A 268 -1.88 11.99 9.82
C ALA A 268 -0.54 11.53 10.39
N LEU A 269 0.02 10.47 9.81
CA LEU A 269 1.29 9.89 10.22
C LEU A 269 2.39 10.26 9.22
N ALA A 270 3.59 10.54 9.74
CA ALA A 270 4.76 10.62 8.87
C ALA A 270 5.14 9.23 8.38
N HIS A 271 5.23 9.04 7.08
CA HIS A 271 5.78 7.79 6.54
C HIS A 271 7.28 7.72 6.89
N PRO A 272 7.77 6.61 7.48
CA PRO A 272 9.13 6.54 8.00
C PRO A 272 10.21 6.77 6.93
N ARG A 273 9.94 6.48 5.66
CA ARG A 273 10.93 6.57 4.58
C ARG A 273 10.74 7.75 3.62
N TYR A 274 9.51 8.19 3.35
CA TYR A 274 9.24 8.98 2.14
C TYR A 274 8.66 10.38 2.36
N SER A 275 8.21 10.73 3.55
CA SER A 275 7.41 11.93 3.70
C SER A 275 7.81 12.89 4.80
N LYS A 276 9.01 12.73 5.38
CA LYS A 276 9.43 13.60 6.51
C LYS A 276 9.41 15.08 6.13
N SER A 277 9.92 15.43 4.95
CA SER A 277 9.95 16.83 4.47
C SER A 277 8.55 17.35 4.15
N TYR A 278 7.73 16.55 3.48
CA TYR A 278 6.37 16.94 3.15
C TYR A 278 5.46 16.96 4.39
N PHE A 279 5.63 16.01 5.30
CA PHE A 279 4.90 16.00 6.56
C PHE A 279 5.26 17.21 7.45
N SER A 280 6.54 17.62 7.45
CA SER A 280 6.97 18.84 8.14
C SER A 280 6.39 20.10 7.52
N PHE A 281 6.25 20.14 6.19
CA PHE A 281 5.54 21.19 5.49
C PHE A 281 4.05 21.19 5.86
N PHE A 282 3.39 20.03 5.81
CA PHE A 282 2.00 19.85 6.20
C PHE A 282 1.75 20.34 7.65
N ARG A 283 2.62 19.98 8.60
CA ARG A 283 2.52 20.45 10.00
C ARG A 283 2.49 21.96 10.16
N LYS A 284 3.14 22.71 9.28
CA LYS A 284 3.15 24.18 9.34
C LYS A 284 1.78 24.80 9.11
N PHE A 285 0.88 24.12 8.38
CA PHE A 285 -0.49 24.59 8.20
C PHE A 285 -1.29 24.57 9.51
N PHE A 286 -0.90 23.73 10.46
CA PHE A 286 -1.58 23.60 11.75
C PHE A 286 -0.97 24.42 12.86
N SER A 287 0.27 24.94 12.67
CA SER A 287 0.99 25.63 13.74
C SER A 287 0.49 27.04 14.04
N ASN A 288 -0.33 27.64 13.18
CA ASN A 288 -0.67 29.06 13.26
C ASN A 288 -2.11 29.39 13.69
N ASP A 289 -3.04 28.41 13.66
CA ASP A 289 -4.39 28.64 14.18
C ASP A 289 -5.09 27.29 14.33
N MET A 290 -5.33 26.86 15.56
CA MET A 290 -6.19 25.71 15.83
C MET A 290 -7.64 26.11 15.51
N ARG A 291 -8.05 25.79 14.32
CA ARG A 291 -9.40 26.04 13.82
C ARG A 291 -10.31 25.04 14.48
N HIS A 292 -11.39 25.51 15.08
CA HIS A 292 -12.30 24.72 15.93
C HIS A 292 -12.92 23.46 15.26
N ASN A 293 -12.77 23.33 13.95
CA ASN A 293 -13.35 22.25 13.15
C ASN A 293 -12.31 21.33 12.48
N ILE A 294 -11.04 21.43 12.88
CA ILE A 294 -9.95 20.57 12.39
C ILE A 294 -9.15 20.06 13.58
N SER A 295 -8.93 18.74 13.63
CA SER A 295 -8.03 18.11 14.59
C SER A 295 -6.91 17.38 13.87
N VAL A 296 -5.74 17.30 14.48
CA VAL A 296 -4.62 16.50 14.00
C VAL A 296 -4.23 15.50 15.07
N ILE A 297 -4.33 14.23 14.72
CA ILE A 297 -3.99 13.11 15.57
C ILE A 297 -2.76 12.45 14.96
N GLU A 298 -1.60 12.61 15.62
CA GLU A 298 -0.33 12.02 15.17
C GLU A 298 -0.05 10.66 15.85
N GLU A 299 -0.93 10.25 16.74
CA GLU A 299 -0.79 8.97 17.44
C GLU A 299 -1.26 7.82 16.57
N TYR A 300 -0.48 6.75 16.59
CA TYR A 300 -0.86 5.52 15.93
C TYR A 300 -1.97 4.81 16.73
N GLN A 301 -3.05 4.48 16.04
CA GLN A 301 -4.13 3.70 16.62
C GLN A 301 -3.82 2.21 16.44
N ASP A 302 -3.82 1.45 17.54
CA ASP A 302 -3.52 0.01 17.55
C ASP A 302 -4.44 -0.80 16.65
N ASN A 303 -5.73 -0.47 16.70
CA ASN A 303 -6.70 -1.01 15.78
C ASN A 303 -7.23 0.12 14.89
N ARG A 304 -6.62 0.27 13.71
CA ARG A 304 -7.02 1.29 12.75
C ARG A 304 -8.49 1.22 12.35
N PHE A 305 -9.12 0.06 12.50
CA PHE A 305 -10.51 -0.14 12.10
C PHE A 305 -11.48 0.42 13.14
N ASP A 306 -11.10 0.48 14.42
CA ASP A 306 -11.95 1.03 15.48
C ASP A 306 -12.25 2.52 15.28
N ILE A 307 -11.32 3.24 14.63
CA ILE A 307 -11.51 4.67 14.39
C ILE A 307 -12.61 4.93 13.35
N TYR A 308 -12.80 4.03 12.38
CA TYR A 308 -13.74 4.27 11.28
C TYR A 308 -15.20 4.36 11.72
N LYS A 309 -15.57 3.73 12.86
CA LYS A 309 -16.95 3.74 13.38
C LYS A 309 -17.42 5.12 13.84
N ASP A 310 -16.49 6.02 14.17
CA ASP A 310 -16.76 7.31 14.77
C ASP A 310 -17.01 8.43 13.75
N TYR A 311 -16.90 8.15 12.45
CA TYR A 311 -17.01 9.14 11.38
C TYR A 311 -18.17 8.85 10.44
N ASP A 312 -18.68 9.92 9.82
CA ASP A 312 -19.74 9.85 8.82
C ASP A 312 -19.20 9.39 7.46
N ALA A 313 -18.01 9.90 7.08
CA ALA A 313 -17.30 9.49 5.87
C ALA A 313 -15.79 9.66 6.01
N GLY A 314 -15.04 8.89 5.21
CA GLY A 314 -13.63 9.18 4.92
C GLY A 314 -13.51 10.25 3.84
N ILE A 315 -12.44 11.04 3.86
CA ILE A 315 -12.15 12.00 2.80
C ILE A 315 -10.72 11.85 2.30
N LEU A 316 -10.54 11.80 0.97
CA LEU A 316 -9.23 11.69 0.35
C LEU A 316 -9.22 12.52 -0.94
N LEU A 317 -8.49 13.64 -0.92
CA LEU A 317 -8.27 14.45 -2.11
C LEU A 317 -6.87 14.19 -2.67
N SER A 318 -6.79 14.02 -3.98
CA SER A 318 -5.57 13.80 -4.73
C SER A 318 -5.30 14.96 -5.68
N ARG A 319 -4.01 15.22 -5.97
CA ARG A 319 -3.60 16.13 -7.05
C ARG A 319 -3.78 15.44 -8.39
N ASP A 320 -4.06 16.23 -9.43
CA ASP A 320 -4.15 15.69 -10.80
C ASP A 320 -2.74 15.44 -11.38
N TRP A 321 -2.07 14.44 -10.81
CA TRP A 321 -0.75 13.99 -11.24
C TRP A 321 -0.82 12.64 -11.95
N ILE A 322 0.23 12.34 -12.74
CA ILE A 322 0.33 11.09 -13.51
C ILE A 322 0.19 9.84 -12.60
N GLU A 323 0.65 9.94 -11.36
CA GLU A 323 0.54 8.88 -10.36
C GLU A 323 -0.92 8.47 -10.13
N GLU A 324 -1.84 9.43 -10.07
CA GLU A 324 -3.25 9.18 -9.81
C GLU A 324 -3.89 8.25 -10.86
N LYS A 325 -3.41 8.30 -12.11
CA LYS A 325 -3.95 7.45 -13.19
C LYS A 325 -3.67 5.97 -13.01
N TYR A 326 -2.60 5.63 -12.28
CA TYR A 326 -2.12 4.25 -12.17
C TYR A 326 -2.19 3.69 -10.75
N SER A 327 -2.29 4.56 -9.74
CA SER A 327 -2.23 4.13 -8.35
C SER A 327 -3.47 3.36 -7.90
N VAL A 328 -3.27 2.54 -6.86
CA VAL A 328 -4.35 1.91 -6.11
C VAL A 328 -4.43 2.56 -4.73
N ARG A 329 -5.58 3.17 -4.43
CA ARG A 329 -5.80 3.83 -3.13
C ARG A 329 -6.26 2.82 -2.07
N GLY A 330 -5.33 2.04 -1.52
CA GLY A 330 -5.65 1.04 -0.51
C GLY A 330 -6.48 1.56 0.67
N ARG A 331 -6.29 2.84 1.07
CA ARG A 331 -7.09 3.48 2.13
C ARG A 331 -8.57 3.54 1.83
N ILE A 332 -8.93 3.78 0.56
CA ILE A 332 -10.33 3.81 0.13
C ILE A 332 -10.94 2.44 0.30
N LEU A 333 -10.21 1.41 -0.10
CA LEU A 333 -10.64 0.03 0.07
C LEU A 333 -10.81 -0.33 1.55
N ASP A 334 -9.86 0.07 2.39
CA ASP A 334 -9.93 -0.13 3.85
C ASP A 334 -11.17 0.55 4.45
N MET A 335 -11.44 1.80 4.09
CA MET A 335 -12.59 2.56 4.59
C MET A 335 -13.91 1.90 4.17
N ILE A 336 -14.08 1.60 2.89
CA ILE A 336 -15.31 0.98 2.38
C ILE A 336 -15.53 -0.40 2.99
N SER A 337 -14.47 -1.22 3.13
CA SER A 337 -14.58 -2.55 3.74
C SER A 337 -15.02 -2.51 5.21
N ASN A 338 -14.84 -1.36 5.87
CA ASN A 338 -15.28 -1.09 7.24
C ASN A 338 -16.53 -0.20 7.30
N LYS A 339 -17.35 -0.21 6.26
CA LYS A 339 -18.62 0.54 6.16
C LYS A 339 -18.47 2.07 6.29
N LEU A 340 -17.29 2.62 6.02
CA LEU A 340 -17.09 4.06 5.97
C LEU A 340 -17.14 4.52 4.50
N PRO A 341 -18.19 5.26 4.07
CA PRO A 341 -18.26 5.82 2.72
C PRO A 341 -17.13 6.83 2.51
N VAL A 342 -16.71 7.03 1.26
CA VAL A 342 -15.55 7.86 0.95
C VAL A 342 -15.91 9.02 0.04
N ILE A 343 -15.51 10.21 0.43
CA ILE A 343 -15.57 11.44 -0.37
C ILE A 343 -14.21 11.62 -1.05
N THR A 344 -14.20 11.84 -2.38
CA THR A 344 -12.94 11.99 -3.11
C THR A 344 -13.13 12.70 -4.44
N ASN A 345 -12.06 13.36 -4.92
CA ASN A 345 -12.03 14.02 -6.22
C ASN A 345 -11.39 13.14 -7.31
N SER A 346 -11.06 11.92 -6.98
CA SER A 346 -10.15 11.13 -7.80
C SER A 346 -10.77 10.61 -9.09
N ALA A 347 -9.99 10.68 -10.17
CA ALA A 347 -10.22 9.95 -11.41
C ALA A 347 -9.62 8.53 -11.41
N ASN A 348 -9.25 8.01 -10.23
CA ASN A 348 -8.62 6.72 -10.06
C ASN A 348 -9.42 5.60 -10.75
N PRO A 349 -8.77 4.66 -11.44
CA PRO A 349 -9.42 3.55 -12.12
C PRO A 349 -10.36 2.74 -11.23
N LEU A 350 -10.04 2.60 -9.95
CA LEU A 350 -10.89 1.91 -8.98
C LEU A 350 -12.27 2.55 -8.86
N PHE A 351 -12.40 3.87 -9.10
CA PHE A 351 -13.69 4.54 -9.05
C PHE A 351 -14.61 4.13 -10.18
N ARG A 352 -14.10 3.73 -11.32
CA ARG A 352 -14.92 3.16 -12.39
C ARG A 352 -15.46 1.80 -12.00
N GLU A 353 -14.62 0.98 -11.39
CA GLU A 353 -15.02 -0.34 -10.86
C GLU A 353 -15.97 -0.19 -9.67
N PHE A 354 -15.79 0.82 -8.81
CA PHE A 354 -16.65 1.10 -7.67
C PHE A 354 -17.85 2.00 -7.98
N ARG A 355 -17.80 2.75 -9.07
CA ARG A 355 -18.91 3.63 -9.49
C ARG A 355 -20.14 2.84 -9.93
N GLU A 356 -19.95 1.63 -10.41
CA GLU A 356 -21.05 0.68 -10.68
C GLU A 356 -21.70 0.16 -9.40
N ILE A 357 -21.03 0.33 -8.26
CA ILE A 357 -21.51 -0.04 -6.92
C ILE A 357 -21.85 1.22 -6.10
N SER A 358 -22.27 2.22 -6.73
CA SER A 358 -22.49 3.64 -6.56
C SER A 358 -22.68 4.27 -5.16
N ASP A 359 -22.95 3.50 -4.10
CA ASP A 359 -23.37 4.07 -2.81
C ASP A 359 -22.21 4.30 -1.82
N SER A 360 -21.00 3.91 -2.20
CA SER A 360 -19.85 3.93 -1.29
C SER A 360 -18.90 5.10 -1.54
N ILE A 361 -18.98 5.74 -2.71
CA ILE A 361 -18.06 6.79 -3.14
C ILE A 361 -18.85 8.02 -3.60
N TYR A 362 -18.52 9.13 -2.97
CA TYR A 362 -19.14 10.43 -3.19
C TYR A 362 -18.12 11.33 -3.91
N PRO A 363 -18.22 11.47 -5.24
CA PRO A 363 -17.30 12.29 -6.01
C PRO A 363 -17.52 13.77 -5.74
N VAL A 364 -16.42 14.50 -5.57
CA VAL A 364 -16.40 15.96 -5.46
C VAL A 364 -15.44 16.57 -6.48
N SER A 365 -15.67 17.81 -6.87
CA SER A 365 -14.76 18.56 -7.73
C SER A 365 -13.89 19.50 -6.91
N LEU A 366 -12.59 19.61 -7.22
CA LEU A 366 -11.73 20.58 -6.52
C LEU A 366 -12.15 22.03 -6.77
N SER A 367 -12.81 22.32 -7.91
CA SER A 367 -13.30 23.67 -8.23
C SER A 367 -14.58 24.04 -7.49
N THR A 368 -15.41 23.07 -7.12
CA THR A 368 -16.69 23.26 -6.40
C THR A 368 -16.70 22.59 -5.02
N LEU A 369 -15.52 22.28 -4.46
CA LEU A 369 -15.38 21.47 -3.27
C LEU A 369 -16.18 22.03 -2.06
N SER A 370 -16.20 23.35 -1.86
CA SER A 370 -16.96 23.99 -0.78
C SER A 370 -18.45 23.79 -0.94
N GLU A 371 -18.96 23.94 -2.17
CA GLU A 371 -20.38 23.72 -2.49
C GLU A 371 -20.74 22.23 -2.37
N ASP A 372 -19.90 21.35 -2.90
CA ASP A 372 -20.11 19.89 -2.86
C ASP A 372 -20.18 19.40 -1.41
N LEU A 373 -19.24 19.82 -0.55
CA LEU A 373 -19.25 19.47 0.88
C LEU A 373 -20.45 20.06 1.61
N SER A 374 -20.84 21.30 1.31
CA SER A 374 -22.03 21.92 1.89
C SER A 374 -23.31 21.17 1.51
N ASN A 375 -23.38 20.63 0.30
CA ASN A 375 -24.50 19.81 -0.15
C ASN A 375 -24.48 18.43 0.53
N LEU A 376 -23.32 17.83 0.76
CA LEU A 376 -23.19 16.56 1.50
C LEU A 376 -23.60 16.71 2.97
N ILE A 377 -23.34 17.86 3.61
CA ILE A 377 -23.82 18.14 4.97
C ILE A 377 -25.34 18.04 5.02
N LYS A 378 -26.05 18.64 4.07
CA LYS A 378 -27.52 18.59 3.99
C LYS A 378 -28.05 17.17 3.75
N ARG A 379 -27.26 16.33 3.12
CA ARG A 379 -27.59 14.95 2.75
C ARG A 379 -26.80 13.91 3.56
N LYS A 380 -26.34 14.28 4.75
CA LYS A 380 -25.50 13.43 5.60
C LYS A 380 -26.10 12.03 5.83
N SER A 381 -27.42 11.93 6.00
CA SER A 381 -28.11 10.65 6.21
C SER A 381 -28.05 9.69 5.01
N GLU A 382 -27.66 10.18 3.84
CA GLU A 382 -27.50 9.37 2.63
C GLU A 382 -26.11 8.76 2.51
N LEU A 383 -25.14 9.24 3.32
CA LEU A 383 -23.77 8.74 3.33
C LEU A 383 -23.71 7.34 3.95
N LYS A 384 -23.60 6.33 3.10
CA LYS A 384 -23.56 4.93 3.53
C LYS A 384 -22.79 4.04 2.57
N VAL A 385 -22.42 2.88 3.05
CA VAL A 385 -21.96 1.74 2.24
C VAL A 385 -23.00 0.65 2.38
N SER A 386 -23.57 0.20 1.25
CA SER A 386 -24.56 -0.86 1.27
C SER A 386 -23.91 -2.25 1.50
N ASP A 387 -24.65 -3.18 2.07
CA ASP A 387 -24.19 -4.57 2.22
C ASP A 387 -23.95 -5.23 0.85
N GLU A 388 -24.68 -4.78 -0.18
CA GLU A 388 -24.49 -5.22 -1.56
C GLU A 388 -23.14 -4.77 -2.13
N SER A 389 -22.78 -3.50 -1.91
CA SER A 389 -21.45 -2.97 -2.27
C SER A 389 -20.34 -3.72 -1.54
N LEU A 390 -20.48 -3.97 -0.24
CA LEU A 390 -19.52 -4.75 0.53
C LEU A 390 -19.37 -6.16 -0.03
N SER A 391 -20.47 -6.86 -0.26
CA SER A 391 -20.48 -8.22 -0.80
C SER A 391 -19.82 -8.28 -2.18
N TYR A 392 -20.03 -7.26 -3.02
CA TYR A 392 -19.40 -7.20 -4.33
C TYR A 392 -17.87 -7.03 -4.20
N ILE A 393 -17.41 -6.05 -3.39
CA ILE A 393 -15.98 -5.81 -3.14
C ILE A 393 -15.30 -7.08 -2.63
N GLN A 394 -15.91 -7.75 -1.65
CA GLN A 394 -15.41 -9.00 -1.07
C GLN A 394 -15.26 -10.11 -2.13
N ARG A 395 -16.26 -10.26 -2.99
CA ARG A 395 -16.23 -11.30 -4.05
C ARG A 395 -15.18 -11.03 -5.12
N LYS A 396 -14.84 -9.74 -5.39
CA LYS A 396 -13.92 -9.35 -6.45
C LYS A 396 -12.49 -9.17 -5.99
N ILE A 397 -12.29 -8.60 -4.81
CA ILE A 397 -10.98 -8.15 -4.33
C ILE A 397 -10.63 -8.60 -2.90
N GLY A 398 -11.37 -9.53 -2.30
CA GLY A 398 -10.88 -10.24 -1.11
C GLY A 398 -9.50 -10.88 -1.40
N TRP A 399 -8.57 -10.87 -0.44
CA TRP A 399 -7.19 -11.33 -0.68
C TRP A 399 -7.10 -12.69 -1.37
N ASP A 400 -7.92 -13.65 -0.98
CA ASP A 400 -7.90 -14.99 -1.55
C ASP A 400 -8.28 -14.99 -3.04
N LYS A 401 -9.18 -14.09 -3.44
CA LYS A 401 -9.57 -13.90 -4.84
C LYS A 401 -8.57 -13.07 -5.63
N ALA A 402 -8.07 -12.00 -5.01
CA ALA A 402 -7.09 -11.12 -5.65
C ALA A 402 -5.81 -11.86 -6.03
N ILE A 403 -5.34 -12.77 -5.16
CA ILE A 403 -4.08 -13.50 -5.36
C ILE A 403 -4.25 -14.79 -6.20
N TYR A 404 -5.47 -15.23 -6.44
CA TYR A 404 -5.74 -16.47 -7.19
C TYR A 404 -4.99 -16.55 -8.55
N PRO A 405 -4.90 -15.48 -9.38
CA PRO A 405 -4.15 -15.55 -10.63
C PRO A 405 -2.66 -15.86 -10.43
N LEU A 406 -2.05 -15.33 -9.37
CA LEU A 406 -0.67 -15.64 -9.02
C LEU A 406 -0.53 -17.08 -8.54
N LEU A 407 -1.45 -17.57 -7.72
CA LEU A 407 -1.46 -18.95 -7.27
C LEU A 407 -1.56 -19.93 -8.46
N ASP A 408 -2.47 -19.66 -9.39
CA ASP A 408 -2.65 -20.48 -10.59
C ASP A 408 -1.38 -20.49 -11.44
N TYR A 409 -0.77 -19.33 -11.64
CA TYR A 409 0.52 -19.20 -12.35
C TYR A 409 1.62 -20.05 -11.69
N VAL A 410 1.80 -19.91 -10.37
CA VAL A 410 2.84 -20.66 -9.64
C VAL A 410 2.63 -22.16 -9.70
N ARG A 411 1.38 -22.63 -9.57
CA ARG A 411 1.07 -24.07 -9.58
C ARG A 411 1.22 -24.69 -10.96
N ASN A 412 0.85 -24.00 -12.01
CA ASN A 412 0.88 -24.50 -13.38
C ASN A 412 2.20 -24.23 -14.10
N PHE A 413 3.11 -23.48 -13.48
CA PHE A 413 4.44 -23.26 -14.05
C PHE A 413 5.26 -24.54 -14.04
N SER A 414 5.62 -25.02 -15.23
CA SER A 414 6.41 -26.25 -15.47
C SER A 414 7.92 -26.00 -15.38
#